data_d389656f7091604047d675af1207199d
#
_entry.id   d389656f7091604047d675af1207199d
#
_cell.length_a   1.000
_cell.length_b   1.000
_cell.length_c   1.000
_cell.angle_alpha   90.00
_cell.angle_beta   90.00
_cell.angle_gamma   90.00
#
_symmetry.space_group_name_H-M   'P 1'
#
loop_
_entity.id
_entity.type
_entity.pdbx_description
1 polymer ?
#
loop_
_entity_poly.entity_id
_entity_poly.type
_entity_poly.pdbx_seq_one_letter_code
_entity_poly.pdbx_strand_id
1 'polypeptide(L)'
;RPLMEQAFPGHDVFPELTLDLCRNGFHRRQNHIARNSHKPALPGHLRDAGEKIRQSLQMPDPPARKHFTENSTGRQALQFLIDARGVIDVSPDLVLGAAQFHRCRLLVKQHLRKHGQATASELRMVIDSTRRILIPLLEKMDRDGVTVRRGNVRVLR
;
A
#
# COMPACT_ATOMS: atom_id res chain seq x y z
N ARG A 1 -16.92 -2.37 -17.60
CA ARG A 1 -17.17 -3.29 -18.72
C ARG A 1 -18.57 -3.13 -19.32
N PRO A 2 -19.72 -3.20 -18.58
CA PRO A 2 -21.03 -3.24 -19.21
C PRO A 2 -21.35 -2.01 -20.09
N LEU A 3 -20.94 -0.81 -19.70
CA LEU A 3 -21.15 0.41 -20.50
C LEU A 3 -20.30 0.47 -21.77
N MET A 4 -19.10 -0.10 -21.74
CA MET A 4 -18.18 -0.13 -22.89
C MET A 4 -18.52 -1.25 -23.86
N GLU A 5 -18.97 -2.40 -23.38
CA GLU A 5 -19.46 -3.50 -24.23
C GLU A 5 -20.75 -3.13 -24.98
N GLN A 6 -21.59 -2.24 -24.40
CA GLN A 6 -22.77 -1.69 -25.09
C GLN A 6 -22.40 -0.68 -26.16
N ALA A 7 -21.32 0.10 -25.97
CA ALA A 7 -20.88 1.11 -26.93
C ALA A 7 -20.03 0.53 -28.09
N PHE A 8 -19.30 -0.57 -27.86
CA PHE A 8 -18.33 -1.14 -28.80
C PHE A 8 -18.33 -2.68 -28.76
N PRO A 9 -19.40 -3.33 -29.23
CA PRO A 9 -19.49 -4.79 -29.26
C PRO A 9 -18.46 -5.37 -30.22
N GLY A 10 -17.57 -6.22 -29.75
CA GLY A 10 -16.70 -7.06 -30.57
C GLY A 10 -15.35 -6.47 -31.00
N HIS A 11 -14.92 -5.32 -30.50
CA HIS A 11 -13.59 -4.77 -30.78
C HIS A 11 -12.73 -4.70 -29.50
N ASP A 12 -11.50 -5.20 -29.61
CA ASP A 12 -10.48 -5.11 -28.55
C ASP A 12 -9.82 -3.72 -28.56
N VAL A 13 -10.65 -2.65 -28.45
CA VAL A 13 -10.24 -1.23 -28.46
C VAL A 13 -9.61 -0.80 -27.12
N PHE A 14 -9.40 -1.74 -26.23
CA PHE A 14 -9.04 -1.50 -24.83
C PHE A 14 -7.67 -0.87 -24.58
N PRO A 15 -6.57 -1.21 -25.27
CA PRO A 15 -5.26 -0.65 -24.90
C PRO A 15 -5.15 0.85 -25.23
N GLU A 16 -5.58 1.27 -26.40
CA GLU A 16 -5.44 2.65 -26.86
C GLU A 16 -6.40 3.60 -26.12
N LEU A 17 -7.68 3.20 -25.99
CA LEU A 17 -8.67 3.97 -25.24
C LEU A 17 -8.30 4.10 -23.76
N THR A 18 -7.68 3.07 -23.18
CA THR A 18 -7.20 3.09 -21.80
C THR A 18 -6.03 4.07 -21.64
N LEU A 19 -5.13 4.14 -22.61
CA LEU A 19 -4.02 5.08 -22.62
C LEU A 19 -4.50 6.54 -22.75
N ASP A 20 -5.46 6.81 -23.59
CA ASP A 20 -6.05 8.14 -23.76
C ASP A 20 -6.84 8.59 -22.52
N LEU A 21 -7.61 7.70 -21.91
CA LEU A 21 -8.31 7.98 -20.66
C LEU A 21 -7.34 8.24 -19.52
N CYS A 22 -6.22 7.50 -19.44
CA CYS A 22 -5.19 7.73 -18.43
C CYS A 22 -4.50 9.09 -18.60
N ARG A 23 -4.31 9.58 -19.83
CA ARG A 23 -3.81 10.94 -20.11
C ARG A 23 -4.81 12.03 -19.72
N ASN A 24 -6.10 11.74 -19.81
CA ASN A 24 -7.20 12.69 -19.58
C ASN A 24 -7.78 12.65 -18.15
N GLY A 25 -6.97 12.35 -17.14
CA GLY A 25 -7.38 12.42 -15.73
C GLY A 25 -8.09 11.17 -15.20
N PHE A 26 -7.91 10.03 -15.86
CA PHE A 26 -8.36 8.73 -15.41
C PHE A 26 -7.17 7.82 -15.10
N HIS A 27 -7.38 6.81 -14.26
CA HIS A 27 -6.41 5.75 -14.02
C HIS A 27 -7.08 4.38 -14.12
N ARG A 28 -6.33 3.40 -14.63
CA ARG A 28 -6.76 2.00 -14.68
C ARG A 28 -6.36 1.27 -13.40
N ARG A 29 -7.28 0.51 -12.83
CA ARG A 29 -7.03 -0.44 -11.76
C ARG A 29 -7.60 -1.80 -12.15
N GLN A 30 -6.72 -2.77 -12.36
CA GLN A 30 -7.14 -4.10 -12.81
C GLN A 30 -8.18 -4.00 -13.93
N ASN A 31 -9.45 -4.28 -13.65
CA ASN A 31 -10.56 -4.25 -14.59
C ASN A 31 -11.44 -2.99 -14.50
N HIS A 32 -11.03 -1.96 -13.77
CA HIS A 32 -11.80 -0.73 -13.59
C HIS A 32 -11.01 0.50 -14.03
N ILE A 33 -11.71 1.45 -14.64
CA ILE A 33 -11.20 2.78 -14.94
C ILE A 33 -11.92 3.76 -14.04
N ALA A 34 -11.19 4.60 -13.34
CA ALA A 34 -11.72 5.61 -12.44
C ALA A 34 -11.06 6.96 -12.69
N ARG A 35 -11.79 8.05 -12.46
CA ARG A 35 -11.22 9.40 -12.48
C ARG A 35 -10.15 9.55 -11.40
N ASN A 36 -9.11 10.30 -11.68
CA ASN A 36 -8.05 10.59 -10.70
C ASN A 36 -8.59 11.30 -9.45
N SER A 37 -9.67 12.06 -9.60
CA SER A 37 -10.41 12.71 -8.50
C SER A 37 -11.32 11.77 -7.72
N HIS A 38 -11.60 10.57 -8.22
CA HIS A 38 -12.49 9.62 -7.54
C HIS A 38 -11.83 9.07 -6.27
N LYS A 39 -12.37 9.46 -5.14
CA LYS A 39 -12.03 8.87 -3.84
C LYS A 39 -13.09 7.82 -3.52
N PRO A 40 -12.76 6.51 -3.62
CA PRO A 40 -13.73 5.48 -3.29
C PRO A 40 -14.19 5.64 -1.83
N ALA A 41 -15.50 5.76 -1.62
CA ALA A 41 -16.08 5.77 -0.29
C ALA A 41 -16.31 4.35 0.20
N LEU A 42 -16.04 4.09 1.48
CA LEU A 42 -16.28 2.79 2.08
C LEU A 42 -17.80 2.51 2.09
N PRO A 43 -18.26 1.35 1.59
CA PRO A 43 -19.65 0.96 1.66
C PRO A 43 -20.20 1.05 3.09
N GLY A 44 -21.49 1.43 3.26
CA GLY A 44 -22.06 1.70 4.57
C GLY A 44 -21.91 0.53 5.56
N HIS A 45 -22.13 -0.71 5.09
CA HIS A 45 -21.99 -1.93 5.91
C HIS A 45 -20.55 -2.27 6.32
N LEU A 46 -19.54 -1.65 5.68
CA LEU A 46 -18.12 -1.83 6.00
C LEU A 46 -17.54 -0.65 6.80
N ARG A 47 -18.31 0.42 7.01
CA ARG A 47 -17.81 1.68 7.60
C ARG A 47 -17.19 1.47 8.97
N ASP A 48 -17.90 0.81 9.88
CA ASP A 48 -17.44 0.60 11.25
C ASP A 48 -16.19 -0.29 11.31
N ALA A 49 -16.17 -1.35 10.50
CA ALA A 49 -15.00 -2.22 10.39
C ALA A 49 -13.80 -1.47 9.82
N GLY A 50 -14.01 -0.67 8.78
CA GLY A 50 -12.95 0.14 8.18
C GLY A 50 -12.41 1.20 9.10
N GLU A 51 -13.26 1.82 9.92
CA GLU A 51 -12.83 2.81 10.90
C GLU A 51 -12.01 2.17 12.03
N LYS A 52 -12.44 1.03 12.56
CA LYS A 52 -11.68 0.24 13.53
C LYS A 52 -10.28 -0.14 12.99
N ILE A 53 -10.21 -0.57 11.73
CA ILE A 53 -8.92 -0.88 11.07
C ILE A 53 -8.05 0.38 11.02
N ARG A 54 -8.59 1.52 10.58
CA ARG A 54 -7.81 2.78 10.50
C ARG A 54 -7.28 3.20 11.87
N GLN A 55 -8.10 3.13 12.93
CA GLN A 55 -7.70 3.47 14.29
C GLN A 55 -6.60 2.54 14.79
N SER A 56 -6.76 1.22 14.60
CA SER A 56 -5.75 0.23 14.99
C SER A 56 -4.42 0.44 14.27
N LEU A 57 -4.45 0.86 12.99
CA LEU A 57 -3.24 1.14 12.20
C LEU A 57 -2.56 2.46 12.55
N GLN A 58 -3.16 3.31 13.40
CA GLN A 58 -2.49 4.51 13.94
C GLN A 58 -1.61 4.19 15.15
N MET A 59 -1.75 3.02 15.74
CA MET A 59 -0.94 2.60 16.88
C MET A 59 0.53 2.42 16.46
N PRO A 60 1.50 2.68 17.37
CA PRO A 60 2.93 2.48 17.08
C PRO A 60 3.25 1.04 16.69
N ASP A 61 2.57 0.07 17.30
CA ASP A 61 2.67 -1.36 16.99
C ASP A 61 1.29 -1.91 16.58
N PRO A 62 0.89 -1.76 15.31
CA PRO A 62 -0.41 -2.19 14.82
C PRO A 62 -0.57 -3.71 14.90
N PRO A 63 -1.79 -4.22 15.10
CA PRO A 63 -2.08 -5.64 15.13
C PRO A 63 -1.63 -6.38 13.86
N ALA A 64 -1.42 -7.68 13.96
CA ALA A 64 -1.15 -8.52 12.80
C ALA A 64 -2.37 -8.55 11.85
N ARG A 65 -2.10 -8.73 10.55
CA ARG A 65 -3.14 -8.77 9.51
C ARG A 65 -4.30 -9.71 9.84
N LYS A 66 -4.01 -10.88 10.43
CA LYS A 66 -5.02 -11.88 10.81
C LYS A 66 -6.13 -11.30 11.68
N HIS A 67 -5.81 -10.38 12.59
CA HIS A 67 -6.79 -9.72 13.46
C HIS A 67 -7.88 -8.98 12.67
N PHE A 68 -7.53 -8.42 11.52
CA PHE A 68 -8.49 -7.72 10.64
C PHE A 68 -9.26 -8.67 9.72
N THR A 69 -8.80 -9.91 9.58
CA THR A 69 -9.37 -10.89 8.62
C THR A 69 -10.11 -12.06 9.29
N GLU A 70 -10.34 -11.98 10.60
CA GLU A 70 -11.07 -13.00 11.37
C GLU A 70 -12.50 -13.23 10.87
N ASN A 71 -13.17 -12.15 10.45
CA ASN A 71 -14.51 -12.21 9.89
C ASN A 71 -14.56 -11.67 8.45
N SER A 72 -15.64 -11.99 7.74
CA SER A 72 -15.83 -11.59 6.34
C SER A 72 -15.89 -10.07 6.16
N THR A 73 -16.54 -9.35 7.06
CA THR A 73 -16.69 -7.89 7.02
C THR A 73 -15.35 -7.19 7.19
N GLY A 74 -14.54 -7.61 8.15
CA GLY A 74 -13.17 -7.08 8.35
C GLY A 74 -12.28 -7.35 7.16
N ARG A 75 -12.36 -8.55 6.58
CA ARG A 75 -11.62 -8.93 5.37
C ARG A 75 -11.97 -8.04 4.18
N GLN A 76 -13.27 -7.81 3.94
CA GLN A 76 -13.74 -6.94 2.86
C GLN A 76 -13.34 -5.48 3.11
N ALA A 77 -13.48 -4.98 4.35
CA ALA A 77 -13.08 -3.63 4.70
C ALA A 77 -11.56 -3.42 4.52
N LEU A 78 -10.74 -4.38 4.97
CA LEU A 78 -9.29 -4.31 4.78
C LEU A 78 -8.91 -4.31 3.29
N GLN A 79 -9.49 -5.20 2.50
CA GLN A 79 -9.26 -5.26 1.06
C GLN A 79 -9.63 -3.93 0.38
N PHE A 80 -10.80 -3.37 0.72
CA PHE A 80 -11.21 -2.07 0.22
C PHE A 80 -10.19 -0.96 0.57
N LEU A 81 -9.70 -0.93 1.81
CA LEU A 81 -8.72 0.07 2.24
C LEU A 81 -7.36 -0.08 1.53
N ILE A 82 -6.94 -1.30 1.22
CA ILE A 82 -5.74 -1.58 0.41
C ILE A 82 -5.96 -1.09 -1.02
N ASP A 83 -7.09 -1.41 -1.63
CA ASP A 83 -7.44 -0.99 -2.98
C ASP A 83 -7.57 0.54 -3.08
N ALA A 84 -8.09 1.19 -2.04
CA ALA A 84 -8.16 2.64 -1.91
C ALA A 84 -6.80 3.30 -1.59
N ARG A 85 -5.72 2.51 -1.45
CA ARG A 85 -4.37 2.96 -1.06
C ARG A 85 -4.29 3.68 0.28
N GLY A 86 -5.28 3.52 1.14
CA GLY A 86 -5.25 4.00 2.52
C GLY A 86 -4.44 3.10 3.43
N VAL A 87 -4.29 1.84 3.05
CA VAL A 87 -3.50 0.81 3.72
C VAL A 87 -2.52 0.18 2.73
N ILE A 88 -1.31 -0.06 3.16
CA ILE A 88 -0.25 -0.71 2.38
C ILE A 88 -0.06 -2.14 2.85
N ASP A 89 -0.17 -3.07 1.91
CA ASP A 89 0.18 -4.47 2.12
C ASP A 89 1.70 -4.62 2.12
N VAL A 90 2.27 -4.84 3.30
CA VAL A 90 3.72 -4.91 3.50
C VAL A 90 4.22 -6.34 3.38
N SER A 91 3.56 -7.27 4.07
CA SER A 91 3.83 -8.71 4.03
C SER A 91 2.55 -9.50 4.28
N PRO A 92 2.56 -10.85 4.14
CA PRO A 92 1.41 -11.69 4.45
C PRO A 92 0.81 -11.44 5.84
N ASP A 93 1.64 -11.08 6.82
CA ASP A 93 1.25 -10.90 8.21
C ASP A 93 1.14 -9.44 8.66
N LEU A 94 1.58 -8.49 7.83
CA LEU A 94 1.68 -7.08 8.21
C LEU A 94 1.06 -6.15 7.17
N VAL A 95 0.14 -5.31 7.62
CA VAL A 95 -0.36 -4.15 6.91
C VAL A 95 -0.06 -2.88 7.70
N LEU A 96 0.20 -1.78 7.01
CA LEU A 96 0.45 -0.47 7.61
C LEU A 96 -0.46 0.58 6.99
N GLY A 97 -0.82 1.59 7.77
CA GLY A 97 -1.43 2.79 7.22
C GLY A 97 -0.48 3.47 6.21
N ALA A 98 -1.03 3.97 5.11
CA ALA A 98 -0.22 4.56 4.03
C ALA A 98 0.68 5.69 4.53
N ALA A 99 0.16 6.57 5.41
CA ALA A 99 0.93 7.67 5.99
C ALA A 99 2.12 7.15 6.81
N GLN A 100 1.91 6.13 7.65
CA GLN A 100 2.97 5.52 8.47
C GLN A 100 4.03 4.86 7.57
N PHE A 101 3.60 4.08 6.57
CA PHE A 101 4.53 3.46 5.62
C PHE A 101 5.39 4.50 4.90
N HIS A 102 4.78 5.56 4.37
CA HIS A 102 5.51 6.61 3.66
C HIS A 102 6.46 7.38 4.57
N ARG A 103 6.05 7.67 5.83
CA ARG A 103 6.93 8.28 6.83
C ARG A 103 8.15 7.41 7.12
N CYS A 104 7.96 6.12 7.40
CA CYS A 104 9.05 5.19 7.65
C CYS A 104 10.00 5.08 6.44
N ARG A 105 9.43 4.96 5.25
CA ARG A 105 10.21 4.93 3.98
C ARG A 105 11.03 6.19 3.78
N LEU A 106 10.47 7.35 4.11
CA LEU A 106 11.19 8.63 4.00
C LEU A 106 12.37 8.69 4.97
N LEU A 107 12.16 8.33 6.24
CA LEU A 107 13.21 8.32 7.27
C LEU A 107 14.35 7.38 6.91
N VAL A 108 14.05 6.16 6.45
CA VAL A 108 15.06 5.21 5.97
C VAL A 108 15.85 5.80 4.81
N LYS A 109 15.18 6.39 3.81
CA LYS A 109 15.86 7.01 2.66
C LYS A 109 16.76 8.16 3.08
N GLN A 110 16.30 9.03 3.97
CA GLN A 110 17.09 10.16 4.47
C GLN A 110 18.33 9.68 5.22
N HIS A 111 18.19 8.68 6.08
CA HIS A 111 19.31 8.11 6.82
C HIS A 111 20.34 7.48 5.88
N LEU A 112 19.89 6.66 4.92
CA LEU A 112 20.78 6.03 3.94
C LEU A 112 21.46 7.04 3.00
N ARG A 113 20.79 8.14 2.64
CA ARG A 113 21.42 9.23 1.88
C ARG A 113 22.55 9.90 2.66
N LYS A 114 22.35 10.09 3.96
CA LYS A 114 23.32 10.75 4.84
C LYS A 114 24.53 9.87 5.16
N HIS A 115 24.31 8.58 5.38
CA HIS A 115 25.33 7.65 5.89
C HIS A 115 25.84 6.64 4.84
N GLY A 116 25.26 6.60 3.65
CA GLY A 116 25.58 5.67 2.57
C GLY A 116 25.02 4.28 2.80
N GLN A 117 25.14 3.73 3.99
CA GLN A 117 24.66 2.41 4.39
C GLN A 117 24.18 2.40 5.84
N ALA A 118 23.36 1.42 6.20
CA ALA A 118 22.93 1.21 7.58
C ALA A 118 22.56 -0.24 7.85
N THR A 119 22.74 -0.69 9.07
CA THR A 119 22.26 -1.96 9.58
C THR A 119 20.76 -1.91 9.90
N ALA A 120 20.12 -3.09 10.02
CA ALA A 120 18.72 -3.15 10.45
C ALA A 120 18.53 -2.58 11.87
N SER A 121 19.53 -2.72 12.75
CA SER A 121 19.45 -2.17 14.11
C SER A 121 19.45 -0.65 14.13
N GLU A 122 20.31 -0.01 13.33
CA GLU A 122 20.32 1.45 13.17
C GLU A 122 19.00 1.95 12.57
N LEU A 123 18.53 1.33 11.50
CA LEU A 123 17.27 1.71 10.87
C LEU A 123 16.07 1.53 11.79
N ARG A 124 16.09 0.54 12.70
CA ARG A 124 15.06 0.37 13.72
C ARG A 124 14.97 1.58 14.64
N MET A 125 16.11 2.08 15.09
CA MET A 125 16.15 3.29 15.93
C MET A 125 15.69 4.53 15.19
N VAL A 126 16.05 4.65 13.90
CA VAL A 126 15.67 5.78 13.04
C VAL A 126 14.16 5.89 12.86
N ILE A 127 13.47 4.77 12.69
CA ILE A 127 12.01 4.78 12.49
C ILE A 127 11.22 4.60 13.79
N ASP A 128 11.91 4.43 14.92
CA ASP A 128 11.32 4.18 16.25
C ASP A 128 10.26 3.07 16.19
N SER A 129 10.69 1.85 15.84
CA SER A 129 9.77 0.74 15.60
C SER A 129 10.33 -0.59 16.09
N THR A 130 9.48 -1.62 16.07
CA THR A 130 9.86 -2.99 16.43
C THR A 130 10.46 -3.74 15.23
N ARG A 131 11.19 -4.84 15.51
CA ARG A 131 11.70 -5.73 14.46
C ARG A 131 10.57 -6.34 13.62
N ARG A 132 9.42 -6.58 14.24
CA ARG A 132 8.22 -7.12 13.58
C ARG A 132 7.74 -6.23 12.43
N ILE A 133 7.88 -4.93 12.57
CA ILE A 133 7.50 -3.95 11.54
C ILE A 133 8.67 -3.67 10.61
N LEU A 134 9.86 -3.45 11.18
CA LEU A 134 11.03 -3.05 10.40
C LEU A 134 11.42 -4.07 9.32
N ILE A 135 11.54 -5.35 9.68
CA ILE A 135 12.05 -6.35 8.73
C ILE A 135 11.15 -6.47 7.50
N PRO A 136 9.82 -6.67 7.63
CA PRO A 136 8.94 -6.68 6.47
C PRO A 136 8.93 -5.37 5.68
N LEU A 137 9.02 -4.22 6.37
CA LEU A 137 9.11 -2.91 5.74
C LEU A 137 10.36 -2.81 4.83
N LEU A 138 11.51 -3.21 5.33
CA LEU A 138 12.76 -3.18 4.56
C LEU A 138 12.73 -4.17 3.39
N GLU A 139 12.18 -5.36 3.59
CA GLU A 139 11.97 -6.33 2.51
C GLU A 139 11.03 -5.81 1.43
N LYS A 140 9.98 -5.09 1.83
CA LYS A 140 9.09 -4.40 0.89
C LYS A 140 9.83 -3.31 0.12
N MET A 141 10.66 -2.52 0.79
CA MET A 141 11.49 -1.50 0.13
C MET A 141 12.52 -2.11 -0.83
N ASP A 142 13.09 -3.26 -0.50
CA ASP A 142 14.00 -4.01 -1.37
C ASP A 142 13.24 -4.51 -2.62
N ARG A 143 12.04 -5.08 -2.46
CA ARG A 143 11.16 -5.50 -3.58
C ARG A 143 10.73 -4.34 -4.47
N ASP A 144 10.44 -3.18 -3.85
CA ASP A 144 10.04 -1.96 -4.56
C ASP A 144 11.24 -1.26 -5.26
N GLY A 145 12.45 -1.84 -5.17
CA GLY A 145 13.66 -1.30 -5.79
C GLY A 145 14.18 -0.01 -5.16
N VAL A 146 13.80 0.29 -3.91
CA VAL A 146 14.23 1.49 -3.17
C VAL A 146 15.55 1.27 -2.47
N THR A 147 15.72 0.07 -1.91
CA THR A 147 16.92 -0.35 -1.19
C THR A 147 17.43 -1.68 -1.71
N VAL A 148 18.68 -1.99 -1.38
CA VAL A 148 19.29 -3.30 -1.64
C VAL A 148 20.03 -3.75 -0.40
N ARG A 149 19.84 -5.01 -0.01
CA ARG A 149 20.58 -5.64 1.07
C ARG A 149 21.97 -6.08 0.57
N ARG A 150 23.02 -5.68 1.28
CA ARG A 150 24.41 -6.12 1.08
C ARG A 150 24.94 -6.69 2.39
N GLY A 151 24.91 -8.02 2.53
CA GLY A 151 25.29 -8.68 3.77
C GLY A 151 24.41 -8.23 4.94
N ASN A 152 25.01 -7.57 5.94
CA ASN A 152 24.33 -7.09 7.15
C ASN A 152 23.80 -5.66 7.03
N VAL A 153 24.12 -4.94 5.95
CA VAL A 153 23.69 -3.56 5.73
C VAL A 153 22.74 -3.42 4.56
N ARG A 154 22.05 -2.30 4.49
CA ARG A 154 21.27 -1.85 3.34
C ARG A 154 21.82 -0.55 2.79
N VAL A 155 21.72 -0.39 1.47
CA VAL A 155 22.07 0.82 0.73
C VAL A 155 20.89 1.24 -0.14
N LEU A 156 20.86 2.48 -0.59
CA LEU A 156 19.93 2.91 -1.63
C LEU A 156 20.30 2.27 -2.96
N ARG A 157 19.29 1.99 -3.76
CA ARG A 157 19.45 1.49 -5.13
C ARG A 157 19.66 2.64 -6.08
#